data_14aa1a147f161839143ba6576c2ad301
#
_entry.id   14aa1a147f161839143ba6576c2ad301
#
_cell.length_a   1.000
_cell.length_b   1.000
_cell.length_c   1.000
_cell.angle_alpha   90.00
_cell.angle_beta   90.00
_cell.angle_gamma   90.00
#
_symmetry.space_group_name_H-M   'P 1'
#
loop_
_entity.id
_entity.type
_entity.pdbx_description
1 polymer ?
#
loop_
_entity_poly.entity_id
_entity_poly.type
_entity_poly.pdbx_seq_one_letter_code
_entity_poly.pdbx_strand_id
1 'polypeptide(L)'
;MMKAFKKLAIISDCVHFISPNGIAATENHIFLRQMEVLAKHFSHTIICCPFVEFSDNKIYTEYTGAIEFYATPNVGGNKVSDKLTILKTIPAWLKVFKKIKRQADCFYLRFPDNLNIPGFFYFNFTKKILFASYAGTWKNYPGEPSTYRFQKYLLKHFFKGPVFAYLEKDEPKYHLYKTFSPSYFQETWEEESENVALKINGLHEGKKDIPVFISVGAFNAQKNQQFILEALKILHEKDIDFKCYLVGDGPLKQQYAAFIAGNSLTGKIFLMGKLKANDLRMLYRKSDFLIQASLIEGYGKVPVEGYFHGVIPFLHKTQMTNVILDNGKCGFAFEANDPVIFAQFLMETIQQKSLLAEKIIAGRNFSKGLTLEKWSARIVETVQNFYER
;
A
#
# COMPACT_ATOMS: atom_id res chain seq x y z
N MET A 1 27.99 12.30 -17.19
CA MET A 1 28.09 11.14 -16.23
C MET A 1 27.41 11.54 -14.94
N MET A 2 26.26 10.96 -14.64
CA MET A 2 25.53 11.18 -13.39
C MET A 2 26.43 10.76 -12.22
N LYS A 3 26.70 11.67 -11.26
CA LYS A 3 27.33 11.29 -10.00
C LYS A 3 26.40 10.33 -9.29
N ALA A 4 26.70 9.04 -9.30
CA ALA A 4 25.94 8.06 -8.53
C ALA A 4 25.93 8.46 -7.06
N PHE A 5 24.75 8.52 -6.44
CA PHE A 5 24.64 8.66 -4.99
C PHE A 5 25.36 7.48 -4.33
N LYS A 6 26.31 7.76 -3.45
CA LYS A 6 27.15 6.67 -2.93
C LYS A 6 26.48 5.94 -1.77
N LYS A 7 25.91 6.67 -0.79
CA LYS A 7 25.39 6.10 0.46
C LYS A 7 24.06 6.70 0.86
N LEU A 8 23.06 5.83 1.03
CA LEU A 8 21.69 6.20 1.44
C LEU A 8 21.46 5.86 2.91
N ALA A 9 20.83 6.76 3.67
CA ALA A 9 20.24 6.46 4.96
C ALA A 9 18.72 6.66 4.90
N ILE A 10 17.98 5.64 5.26
CA ILE A 10 16.50 5.61 5.30
C ILE A 10 16.07 5.70 6.76
N ILE A 11 15.19 6.65 7.09
CA ILE A 11 14.65 6.83 8.43
C ILE A 11 13.16 6.49 8.39
N SER A 12 12.73 5.53 9.19
CA SER A 12 11.35 5.04 9.21
C SER A 12 11.00 4.46 10.58
N ASP A 13 9.74 4.53 10.97
CA ASP A 13 9.18 3.85 12.14
C ASP A 13 8.72 2.41 11.86
N CYS A 14 8.97 1.90 10.66
CA CYS A 14 8.69 0.51 10.34
C CYS A 14 9.43 -0.43 11.29
N VAL A 15 8.65 -1.21 12.05
CA VAL A 15 9.19 -2.11 13.09
C VAL A 15 9.88 -3.30 12.46
N HIS A 16 11.09 -3.59 12.97
CA HIS A 16 11.92 -4.72 12.57
C HIS A 16 12.25 -5.61 13.78
N PHE A 17 12.74 -6.78 13.51
CA PHE A 17 13.27 -7.73 14.49
C PHE A 17 14.34 -8.61 13.83
N ILE A 18 15.08 -9.35 14.65
CA ILE A 18 15.98 -10.40 14.15
C ILE A 18 15.19 -11.71 14.14
N SER A 19 15.13 -12.35 12.98
CA SER A 19 14.47 -13.65 12.80
C SER A 19 15.24 -14.77 13.51
N PRO A 20 14.65 -15.96 13.65
CA PRO A 20 15.38 -17.14 14.14
C PRO A 20 16.62 -17.51 13.31
N ASN A 21 16.67 -17.09 12.06
CA ASN A 21 17.85 -17.28 11.17
C ASN A 21 18.96 -16.25 11.38
N GLY A 22 18.81 -15.31 12.34
CA GLY A 22 19.79 -14.24 12.58
C GLY A 22 19.73 -13.10 11.56
N ILE A 23 18.68 -13.02 10.74
CA ILE A 23 18.51 -12.05 9.66
C ILE A 23 17.49 -10.98 10.08
N ALA A 24 17.73 -9.72 9.72
CA ALA A 24 16.77 -8.66 9.91
C ALA A 24 15.49 -8.92 9.10
N ALA A 25 14.33 -8.73 9.74
CA ALA A 25 13.03 -9.06 9.18
C ALA A 25 11.96 -8.05 9.60
N THR A 26 10.86 -8.00 8.85
CA THR A 26 9.68 -7.20 9.19
C THR A 26 8.39 -7.89 8.74
N GLU A 27 7.28 -7.62 9.42
CA GLU A 27 5.93 -8.01 8.97
C GLU A 27 5.47 -7.18 7.76
N ASN A 28 6.10 -6.02 7.50
CA ASN A 28 5.79 -5.16 6.37
C ASN A 28 6.61 -5.54 5.13
N HIS A 29 6.24 -6.65 4.47
CA HIS A 29 6.92 -7.14 3.28
C HIS A 29 6.96 -6.13 2.11
N ILE A 30 5.98 -5.22 2.02
CA ILE A 30 5.97 -4.17 0.98
C ILE A 30 7.07 -3.14 1.26
N PHE A 31 7.19 -2.70 2.51
CA PHE A 31 8.29 -1.81 2.90
C PHE A 31 9.64 -2.45 2.58
N LEU A 32 9.84 -3.69 2.98
CA LEU A 32 11.08 -4.43 2.74
C LEU A 32 11.43 -4.44 1.25
N ARG A 33 10.52 -4.91 0.39
CA ARG A 33 10.75 -4.96 -1.06
C ARG A 33 11.06 -3.60 -1.66
N GLN A 34 10.34 -2.56 -1.27
CA GLN A 34 10.60 -1.20 -1.71
C GLN A 34 12.01 -0.74 -1.32
N MET A 35 12.45 -1.01 -0.09
CA MET A 35 13.77 -0.61 0.38
C MET A 35 14.89 -1.40 -0.28
N GLU A 36 14.73 -2.70 -0.51
CA GLU A 36 15.71 -3.52 -1.23
C GLU A 36 15.88 -3.06 -2.68
N VAL A 37 14.79 -2.75 -3.38
CA VAL A 37 14.88 -2.28 -4.78
C VAL A 37 15.49 -0.87 -4.84
N LEU A 38 15.13 0.01 -3.91
CA LEU A 38 15.74 1.33 -3.83
C LEU A 38 17.24 1.23 -3.50
N ALA A 39 17.64 0.32 -2.60
CA ALA A 39 19.02 0.10 -2.22
C ALA A 39 19.95 -0.27 -3.40
N LYS A 40 19.40 -0.94 -4.44
CA LYS A 40 20.19 -1.30 -5.65
C LYS A 40 20.77 -0.11 -6.41
N HIS A 41 20.25 1.10 -6.19
CA HIS A 41 20.74 2.35 -6.80
C HIS A 41 21.90 2.99 -6.01
N PHE A 42 22.28 2.44 -4.86
CA PHE A 42 23.29 2.99 -3.96
C PHE A 42 24.38 1.97 -3.66
N SER A 43 25.62 2.44 -3.43
CA SER A 43 26.72 1.55 -3.07
C SER A 43 26.62 1.01 -1.65
N HIS A 44 25.89 1.71 -0.78
CA HIS A 44 25.64 1.33 0.60
C HIS A 44 24.32 1.90 1.09
N THR A 45 23.54 1.11 1.81
CA THR A 45 22.26 1.52 2.36
C THR A 45 22.16 1.20 3.84
N ILE A 46 21.75 2.21 4.59
CA ILE A 46 21.48 2.16 6.03
C ILE A 46 19.99 2.32 6.26
N ILE A 47 19.39 1.48 7.11
CA ILE A 47 18.01 1.69 7.59
C ILE A 47 18.06 1.99 9.10
N CYS A 48 17.53 3.15 9.47
CA CYS A 48 17.36 3.59 10.84
C CYS A 48 15.89 3.39 11.23
N CYS A 49 15.61 2.42 12.08
CA CYS A 49 14.25 1.97 12.40
C CYS A 49 14.16 1.32 13.78
N PRO A 50 12.93 1.20 14.36
CA PRO A 50 12.73 0.47 15.60
C PRO A 50 12.99 -1.02 15.44
N PHE A 51 13.70 -1.60 16.43
CA PHE A 51 13.84 -3.04 16.59
C PHE A 51 13.12 -3.50 17.86
N VAL A 52 12.40 -4.62 17.73
CA VAL A 52 11.70 -5.30 18.84
C VAL A 52 12.16 -6.75 18.93
N GLU A 53 11.89 -7.40 20.03
CA GLU A 53 12.09 -8.84 20.18
C GLU A 53 11.18 -9.62 19.21
N PHE A 54 11.72 -10.71 18.66
CA PHE A 54 10.94 -11.62 17.84
C PHE A 54 9.86 -12.30 18.70
N SER A 55 8.66 -12.46 18.14
CA SER A 55 7.60 -13.28 18.74
C SER A 55 7.10 -14.28 17.72
N ASP A 56 6.82 -15.50 18.17
CA ASP A 56 6.27 -16.56 17.35
C ASP A 56 4.92 -16.18 16.73
N ASN A 57 4.52 -16.90 15.68
CA ASN A 57 3.25 -16.74 14.95
C ASN A 57 3.14 -15.45 14.09
N LYS A 58 4.26 -14.82 13.72
CA LYS A 58 4.27 -13.69 12.80
C LYS A 58 4.46 -14.14 11.34
N ILE A 59 3.72 -13.53 10.43
CA ILE A 59 4.01 -13.61 8.99
C ILE A 59 4.99 -12.50 8.68
N TYR A 60 6.22 -12.84 8.33
CA TYR A 60 7.30 -11.88 8.09
C TYR A 60 8.09 -12.22 6.83
N THR A 61 8.93 -11.28 6.42
CA THR A 61 9.90 -11.43 5.33
C THR A 61 11.27 -10.99 5.82
N GLU A 62 12.30 -11.74 5.49
CA GLU A 62 13.70 -11.45 5.78
C GLU A 62 14.32 -10.64 4.65
N TYR A 63 15.26 -9.76 4.98
CA TYR A 63 16.07 -9.05 3.99
C TYR A 63 17.05 -9.99 3.30
N THR A 64 17.19 -9.86 2.00
CA THR A 64 18.14 -10.61 1.17
C THR A 64 19.35 -9.77 0.77
N GLY A 65 19.21 -8.45 0.78
CA GLY A 65 20.26 -7.50 0.39
C GLY A 65 21.18 -7.10 1.54
N ALA A 66 22.39 -6.64 1.20
CA ALA A 66 23.35 -6.11 2.17
C ALA A 66 22.91 -4.70 2.64
N ILE A 67 22.12 -4.65 3.70
CA ILE A 67 21.62 -3.42 4.33
C ILE A 67 22.13 -3.36 5.76
N GLU A 68 22.69 -2.22 6.14
CA GLU A 68 23.11 -1.95 7.52
C GLU A 68 21.94 -1.38 8.32
N PHE A 69 21.75 -1.83 9.57
CA PHE A 69 20.66 -1.39 10.43
C PHE A 69 21.16 -0.62 11.64
N TYR A 70 20.51 0.51 11.92
CA TYR A 70 20.65 1.28 13.15
C TYR A 70 19.34 1.23 13.93
N ALA A 71 19.37 0.45 15.00
CA ALA A 71 18.21 0.30 15.87
C ALA A 71 17.87 1.60 16.60
N THR A 72 16.60 1.93 16.63
CA THR A 72 16.01 3.00 17.45
C THR A 72 15.00 2.44 18.43
N PRO A 73 14.75 3.11 19.57
CA PRO A 73 13.66 2.75 20.45
C PRO A 73 12.32 2.77 19.72
N ASN A 74 11.51 1.73 19.96
CA ASN A 74 10.13 1.68 19.50
C ASN A 74 9.23 2.43 20.49
N VAL A 75 8.69 3.56 20.06
CA VAL A 75 7.78 4.38 20.88
C VAL A 75 6.62 4.87 20.03
N GLY A 76 5.44 4.81 20.59
CA GLY A 76 4.21 5.24 19.95
C GLY A 76 3.02 4.80 20.79
N GLY A 77 1.85 5.28 20.45
CA GLY A 77 0.60 4.95 21.12
C GLY A 77 -0.34 6.16 21.18
N ASN A 78 -1.57 5.90 21.60
CA ASN A 78 -2.64 6.91 21.63
C ASN A 78 -2.81 7.60 22.99
N LYS A 79 -2.14 7.11 24.05
CA LYS A 79 -2.26 7.65 25.40
C LYS A 79 -1.36 8.88 25.60
N VAL A 80 -1.71 9.74 26.54
CA VAL A 80 -0.89 10.91 26.91
C VAL A 80 0.50 10.50 27.40
N SER A 81 0.58 9.39 28.18
CA SER A 81 1.84 8.77 28.60
C SER A 81 2.78 8.46 27.45
N ASP A 82 2.23 7.98 26.33
CA ASP A 82 2.99 7.59 25.15
C ASP A 82 3.65 8.82 24.50
N LYS A 83 2.94 9.95 24.48
CA LYS A 83 3.47 11.24 23.97
C LYS A 83 4.64 11.74 24.81
N LEU A 84 4.59 11.59 26.13
CA LEU A 84 5.72 11.94 27.01
C LEU A 84 6.93 11.02 26.79
N THR A 85 6.68 9.75 26.53
CA THR A 85 7.74 8.77 26.20
C THR A 85 8.43 9.15 24.90
N ILE A 86 7.70 9.59 23.85
CA ILE A 86 8.28 10.10 22.61
C ILE A 86 9.26 11.26 22.88
N LEU A 87 8.86 12.25 23.69
CA LEU A 87 9.75 13.39 24.01
C LEU A 87 11.04 12.95 24.71
N LYS A 88 10.94 12.02 25.67
CA LYS A 88 12.10 11.46 26.39
C LYS A 88 13.05 10.67 25.47
N THR A 89 12.53 10.15 24.35
CA THR A 89 13.29 9.33 23.41
C THR A 89 14.08 10.15 22.38
N ILE A 90 13.72 11.42 22.16
CA ILE A 90 14.40 12.29 21.17
C ILE A 90 15.93 12.31 21.32
N PRO A 91 16.53 12.41 22.53
CA PRO A 91 17.99 12.40 22.66
C PRO A 91 18.64 11.09 22.15
N ALA A 92 17.97 9.95 22.34
CA ALA A 92 18.46 8.66 21.81
C ALA A 92 18.42 8.64 20.28
N TRP A 93 17.34 9.12 19.66
CA TRP A 93 17.22 9.27 18.21
C TRP A 93 18.31 10.20 17.64
N LEU A 94 18.54 11.36 18.28
CA LEU A 94 19.58 12.31 17.85
C LEU A 94 20.98 11.71 17.90
N LYS A 95 21.29 10.82 18.87
CA LYS A 95 22.56 10.07 18.90
C LYS A 95 22.72 9.18 17.67
N VAL A 96 21.65 8.46 17.27
CA VAL A 96 21.66 7.64 16.06
C VAL A 96 21.79 8.52 14.82
N PHE A 97 21.02 9.62 14.70
CA PHE A 97 21.11 10.56 13.59
C PHE A 97 22.51 11.14 13.40
N LYS A 98 23.21 11.44 14.51
CA LYS A 98 24.60 11.90 14.47
C LYS A 98 25.54 10.86 13.88
N LYS A 99 25.33 9.56 14.16
CA LYS A 99 26.13 8.46 13.60
C LYS A 99 25.90 8.34 12.10
N ILE A 100 24.63 8.18 11.68
CA ILE A 100 24.28 7.96 10.27
C ILE A 100 24.59 9.19 9.40
N LYS A 101 24.51 10.43 9.95
CA LYS A 101 24.87 11.64 9.21
C LYS A 101 26.33 11.66 8.74
N ARG A 102 27.23 11.01 9.47
CA ARG A 102 28.65 10.91 9.12
C ARG A 102 28.91 9.88 8.02
N GLN A 103 28.02 8.91 7.88
CA GLN A 103 28.19 7.75 7.00
C GLN A 103 27.44 7.88 5.68
N ALA A 104 26.32 8.60 5.64
CA ALA A 104 25.48 8.72 4.45
C ALA A 104 25.66 10.07 3.74
N ASP A 105 25.48 10.06 2.42
CA ASP A 105 25.51 11.22 1.54
C ASP A 105 24.09 11.75 1.27
N CYS A 106 23.10 10.87 1.37
CA CYS A 106 21.71 11.08 1.03
C CYS A 106 20.79 10.52 2.12
N PHE A 107 19.69 11.22 2.44
CA PHE A 107 18.73 10.85 3.48
C PHE A 107 17.33 10.77 2.90
N TYR A 108 16.67 9.65 3.19
CA TYR A 108 15.27 9.40 2.86
C TYR A 108 14.42 9.33 4.14
N LEU A 109 13.51 10.30 4.32
CA LEU A 109 12.59 10.37 5.45
C LEU A 109 11.21 9.84 5.04
N ARG A 110 10.69 8.82 5.73
CA ARG A 110 9.39 8.20 5.42
C ARG A 110 8.32 8.60 6.43
N PHE A 111 7.46 9.51 6.03
CA PHE A 111 6.31 9.99 6.78
C PHE A 111 5.02 9.21 6.42
N PRO A 112 3.95 9.27 7.27
CA PRO A 112 3.92 9.95 8.58
C PRO A 112 4.46 9.04 9.69
N ASP A 113 5.29 9.58 10.56
CA ASP A 113 5.75 8.91 11.78
C ASP A 113 6.26 9.89 12.85
N ASN A 114 6.55 9.37 14.06
CA ASN A 114 7.05 10.19 15.16
C ASN A 114 8.57 10.39 15.11
N LEU A 115 9.30 9.44 14.55
CA LEU A 115 10.77 9.45 14.44
C LEU A 115 11.23 10.56 13.47
N ASN A 116 10.48 10.77 12.38
CA ASN A 116 10.83 11.74 11.36
C ASN A 116 10.45 13.20 11.70
N ILE A 117 9.69 13.45 12.76
CA ILE A 117 9.49 14.83 13.23
C ILE A 117 10.84 15.43 13.69
N PRO A 118 11.57 14.88 14.68
CA PRO A 118 12.93 15.35 14.98
C PRO A 118 13.90 15.13 13.83
N GLY A 119 13.74 14.09 13.01
CA GLY A 119 14.52 13.86 11.81
C GLY A 119 14.42 14.99 10.80
N PHE A 120 13.22 15.54 10.58
CA PHE A 120 13.02 16.74 9.77
C PHE A 120 13.89 17.90 10.25
N PHE A 121 13.79 18.28 11.52
CA PHE A 121 14.57 19.39 12.07
C PHE A 121 16.07 19.11 12.05
N TYR A 122 16.51 17.88 12.23
CA TYR A 122 17.91 17.51 12.25
C TYR A 122 18.55 17.50 10.85
N PHE A 123 17.87 16.95 9.84
CA PHE A 123 18.43 16.76 8.50
C PHE A 123 18.12 17.91 7.55
N ASN A 124 16.99 18.59 7.69
CA ASN A 124 16.56 19.63 6.75
C ASN A 124 17.54 20.83 6.64
N PHE A 125 18.31 21.08 7.67
CA PHE A 125 19.33 22.14 7.70
C PHE A 125 20.75 21.65 7.37
N THR A 126 20.91 20.43 6.90
CA THR A 126 22.21 19.91 6.43
C THR A 126 22.43 20.28 4.96
N LYS A 127 23.70 20.23 4.51
CA LYS A 127 24.07 20.37 3.09
C LYS A 127 23.96 19.05 2.31
N LYS A 128 23.48 17.99 2.95
CA LYS A 128 23.32 16.65 2.35
C LYS A 128 22.06 16.61 1.46
N ILE A 129 22.03 15.68 0.54
CA ILE A 129 20.86 15.38 -0.27
C ILE A 129 19.75 14.83 0.64
N LEU A 130 18.54 15.34 0.49
CA LEU A 130 17.42 15.00 1.34
C LEU A 130 16.17 14.83 0.49
N PHE A 131 15.44 13.75 0.69
CA PHE A 131 14.12 13.55 0.10
C PHE A 131 13.19 12.85 1.08
N ALA A 132 11.90 12.96 0.85
CA ALA A 132 10.91 12.37 1.74
C ALA A 132 9.78 11.69 0.96
N SER A 133 9.09 10.77 1.61
CA SER A 133 7.76 10.31 1.19
C SER A 133 6.73 10.48 2.29
N TYR A 134 5.48 10.68 1.89
CA TYR A 134 4.34 10.64 2.77
C TYR A 134 3.43 9.49 2.34
N ALA A 135 3.41 8.41 3.10
CA ALA A 135 2.75 7.14 2.75
C ALA A 135 1.27 7.06 3.22
N GLY A 136 0.67 8.19 3.58
CA GLY A 136 -0.75 8.31 3.95
C GLY A 136 -1.55 9.12 2.93
N THR A 137 -2.82 9.36 3.25
CA THR A 137 -3.70 10.24 2.48
C THR A 137 -3.18 11.69 2.55
N TRP A 138 -2.88 12.28 1.37
CA TRP A 138 -2.31 13.64 1.32
C TRP A 138 -3.35 14.72 1.60
N LYS A 139 -4.55 14.61 1.02
CA LYS A 139 -5.67 15.52 1.35
C LYS A 139 -6.10 15.31 2.81
N ASN A 140 -6.54 16.38 3.45
CA ASN A 140 -7.08 16.28 4.81
C ASN A 140 -8.43 15.54 4.79
N TYR A 141 -8.70 14.80 5.84
CA TYR A 141 -9.92 14.01 5.98
C TYR A 141 -10.50 14.15 7.41
N PRO A 142 -11.80 13.90 7.61
CA PRO A 142 -12.42 13.93 8.94
C PRO A 142 -11.74 12.94 9.90
N GLY A 143 -11.46 13.39 11.12
CA GLY A 143 -10.79 12.55 12.14
C GLY A 143 -9.28 12.38 11.96
N GLU A 144 -8.66 13.07 11.00
CA GLU A 144 -7.21 13.03 10.82
C GLU A 144 -6.46 13.55 12.03
N PRO A 145 -5.45 12.82 12.54
CA PRO A 145 -4.62 13.28 13.66
C PRO A 145 -3.93 14.62 13.34
N SER A 146 -3.93 15.53 14.31
CA SER A 146 -3.29 16.85 14.16
C SER A 146 -1.80 16.77 13.86
N THR A 147 -1.12 15.72 14.37
CA THR A 147 0.29 15.42 14.07
C THR A 147 0.52 15.12 12.60
N TYR A 148 -0.43 14.46 11.91
CA TYR A 148 -0.33 14.18 10.49
C TYR A 148 -0.50 15.44 9.65
N ARG A 149 -1.46 16.32 10.02
CA ARG A 149 -1.62 17.64 9.39
C ARG A 149 -0.36 18.48 9.56
N PHE A 150 0.23 18.46 10.75
CA PHE A 150 1.47 19.17 11.03
C PHE A 150 2.64 18.66 10.17
N GLN A 151 2.81 17.35 10.05
CA GLN A 151 3.84 16.75 9.19
C GLN A 151 3.65 17.14 7.71
N LYS A 152 2.42 17.08 7.19
CA LYS A 152 2.12 17.53 5.82
C LYS A 152 2.44 19.03 5.63
N TYR A 153 2.13 19.86 6.61
CA TYR A 153 2.46 21.29 6.59
C TYR A 153 3.98 21.51 6.54
N LEU A 154 4.75 20.82 7.39
CA LEU A 154 6.21 20.91 7.38
C LEU A 154 6.80 20.46 6.03
N LEU A 155 6.33 19.32 5.51
CA LEU A 155 6.79 18.80 4.23
C LEU A 155 6.47 19.73 3.07
N LYS A 156 5.28 20.32 3.05
CA LYS A 156 4.84 21.20 1.96
C LYS A 156 5.56 22.56 1.94
N HIS A 157 5.84 23.14 3.11
CA HIS A 157 6.27 24.54 3.20
C HIS A 157 7.73 24.74 3.59
N PHE A 158 8.35 23.76 4.25
CA PHE A 158 9.67 23.92 4.84
C PHE A 158 10.67 22.83 4.46
N PHE A 159 10.24 21.75 3.82
CA PHE A 159 11.15 20.70 3.41
C PHE A 159 11.92 21.11 2.16
N LYS A 160 13.25 21.02 2.21
CA LYS A 160 14.12 21.54 1.14
C LYS A 160 14.33 20.60 -0.05
N GLY A 161 14.02 19.30 0.10
CA GLY A 161 14.16 18.29 -0.94
C GLY A 161 12.84 17.90 -1.58
N PRO A 162 12.85 17.02 -2.58
CA PRO A 162 11.62 16.50 -3.16
C PRO A 162 10.84 15.63 -2.18
N VAL A 163 9.53 15.77 -2.18
CA VAL A 163 8.58 15.00 -1.35
C VAL A 163 7.68 14.18 -2.26
N PHE A 164 7.67 12.88 -2.07
CA PHE A 164 6.83 11.94 -2.81
C PHE A 164 5.55 11.64 -2.02
N ALA A 165 4.41 11.96 -2.59
CA ALA A 165 3.11 11.74 -1.95
C ALA A 165 2.09 11.17 -2.95
N TYR A 166 1.00 10.59 -2.45
CA TYR A 166 -0.09 10.11 -3.27
C TYR A 166 -0.94 11.28 -3.75
N LEU A 167 -0.62 11.76 -4.94
CA LEU A 167 -1.18 12.95 -5.57
C LEU A 167 -1.76 12.60 -6.94
N GLU A 168 -2.72 13.38 -7.39
CA GLU A 168 -3.27 13.29 -8.75
C GLU A 168 -2.23 13.77 -9.79
N LYS A 169 -1.49 14.84 -9.46
CA LYS A 169 -0.44 15.44 -10.29
C LYS A 169 0.70 16.00 -9.45
N ASP A 170 1.84 16.23 -10.08
CA ASP A 170 2.97 16.89 -9.43
C ASP A 170 2.64 18.37 -9.10
N GLU A 171 3.16 18.86 -7.98
CA GLU A 171 3.10 20.27 -7.55
C GLU A 171 4.54 20.81 -7.33
N PRO A 172 5.31 21.08 -8.40
CA PRO A 172 6.74 21.42 -8.29
C PRO A 172 7.02 22.68 -7.46
N LYS A 173 6.08 23.64 -7.43
CA LYS A 173 6.15 24.84 -6.59
C LYS A 173 6.38 24.50 -5.10
N TYR A 174 5.88 23.35 -4.65
CA TYR A 174 6.01 22.86 -3.27
C TYR A 174 6.95 21.66 -3.18
N HIS A 175 7.74 21.37 -4.21
CA HIS A 175 8.61 20.20 -4.29
C HIS A 175 7.85 18.87 -4.09
N LEU A 176 6.54 18.85 -4.41
CA LEU A 176 5.69 17.68 -4.27
C LEU A 176 5.60 16.92 -5.59
N TYR A 177 5.91 15.65 -5.54
CA TYR A 177 5.90 14.75 -6.69
C TYR A 177 4.97 13.57 -6.44
N LYS A 178 4.10 13.29 -7.40
CA LYS A 178 3.20 12.15 -7.31
C LYS A 178 3.99 10.85 -7.29
N THR A 179 3.58 9.93 -6.44
CA THR A 179 4.14 8.58 -6.37
C THR A 179 3.03 7.54 -6.28
N PHE A 180 3.42 6.28 -6.30
CA PHE A 180 2.54 5.13 -6.13
C PHE A 180 3.16 4.16 -5.13
N SER A 181 2.38 3.15 -4.70
CA SER A 181 2.83 2.12 -3.76
C SER A 181 2.90 0.76 -4.47
N PRO A 182 4.07 0.38 -5.03
CA PRO A 182 4.22 -0.89 -5.72
C PRO A 182 4.29 -2.06 -4.74
N SER A 183 3.74 -3.20 -5.16
CA SER A 183 3.80 -4.47 -4.43
C SER A 183 4.59 -5.53 -5.18
N TYR A 184 4.67 -5.45 -6.51
CA TYR A 184 5.21 -6.48 -7.38
C TYR A 184 6.36 -5.98 -8.26
N PHE A 185 7.21 -6.93 -8.64
CA PHE A 185 8.28 -6.76 -9.61
C PHE A 185 7.75 -6.85 -11.05
N GLN A 186 8.56 -6.38 -12.00
CA GLN A 186 8.26 -6.54 -13.43
C GLN A 186 8.12 -8.02 -13.82
N GLU A 187 8.94 -8.89 -13.28
CA GLU A 187 8.88 -10.34 -13.46
C GLU A 187 7.49 -10.91 -13.12
N THR A 188 6.89 -10.48 -11.99
CA THR A 188 5.53 -10.90 -11.63
C THR A 188 4.50 -10.50 -12.68
N TRP A 189 4.67 -9.32 -13.29
CA TRP A 189 3.81 -8.89 -14.38
C TRP A 189 3.94 -9.80 -15.60
N GLU A 190 5.13 -10.24 -15.94
CA GLU A 190 5.41 -11.15 -17.07
C GLU A 190 4.86 -12.56 -16.82
N GLU A 191 5.10 -13.13 -15.64
CA GLU A 191 4.61 -14.44 -15.22
C GLU A 191 3.08 -14.57 -15.26
N GLU A 192 2.34 -13.50 -15.00
CA GLU A 192 0.87 -13.53 -14.99
C GLU A 192 0.24 -13.35 -16.38
N SER A 193 1.03 -13.18 -17.44
CA SER A 193 0.51 -12.87 -18.79
C SER A 193 -0.40 -13.97 -19.34
N GLU A 194 -0.03 -15.22 -19.19
CA GLU A 194 -0.83 -16.35 -19.64
C GLU A 194 -2.16 -16.46 -18.87
N ASN A 195 -2.12 -16.34 -17.56
CA ASN A 195 -3.30 -16.35 -16.70
C ASN A 195 -4.30 -15.26 -17.05
N VAL A 196 -3.81 -14.05 -17.32
CA VAL A 196 -4.66 -12.92 -17.74
C VAL A 196 -5.25 -13.19 -19.13
N ALA A 197 -4.48 -13.73 -20.06
CA ALA A 197 -4.99 -14.10 -21.39
C ALA A 197 -6.09 -15.16 -21.31
N LEU A 198 -5.96 -16.16 -20.45
CA LEU A 198 -7.00 -17.17 -20.21
C LEU A 198 -8.30 -16.55 -19.68
N LYS A 199 -8.22 -15.60 -18.75
CA LYS A 199 -9.41 -14.88 -18.26
C LYS A 199 -10.12 -14.11 -19.38
N ILE A 200 -9.38 -13.39 -20.21
CA ILE A 200 -9.93 -12.63 -21.35
C ILE A 200 -10.62 -13.58 -22.34
N ASN A 201 -9.97 -14.67 -22.71
CA ASN A 201 -10.53 -15.68 -23.62
C ASN A 201 -11.82 -16.30 -23.06
N GLY A 202 -11.85 -16.64 -21.77
CA GLY A 202 -13.05 -17.15 -21.10
C GLY A 202 -14.26 -16.21 -21.18
N LEU A 203 -14.01 -14.89 -21.07
CA LEU A 203 -15.05 -13.88 -21.25
C LEU A 203 -15.60 -13.86 -22.70
N HIS A 204 -14.72 -13.96 -23.70
CA HIS A 204 -15.10 -13.98 -25.13
C HIS A 204 -15.84 -15.26 -25.52
N GLU A 205 -15.46 -16.40 -24.96
CA GLU A 205 -16.11 -17.70 -25.19
C GLU A 205 -17.49 -17.81 -24.51
N GLY A 206 -17.87 -16.82 -23.71
CA GLY A 206 -19.16 -16.77 -23.02
C GLY A 206 -19.32 -17.87 -21.95
N LYS A 207 -18.23 -18.41 -21.43
CA LYS A 207 -18.27 -19.37 -20.32
C LYS A 207 -19.04 -18.75 -19.17
N LYS A 208 -20.07 -19.45 -18.71
CA LYS A 208 -20.93 -19.05 -17.58
C LYS A 208 -20.26 -19.51 -16.30
N ASP A 209 -19.17 -18.83 -15.94
CA ASP A 209 -18.53 -19.09 -14.66
C ASP A 209 -19.20 -18.28 -13.54
N ILE A 210 -19.26 -18.86 -12.35
CA ILE A 210 -19.73 -18.19 -11.15
C ILE A 210 -18.77 -17.06 -10.84
N PRO A 211 -19.23 -15.79 -10.74
CA PRO A 211 -18.37 -14.66 -10.45
C PRO A 211 -17.65 -14.81 -9.10
N VAL A 212 -16.37 -14.56 -9.09
CA VAL A 212 -15.54 -14.67 -7.90
C VAL A 212 -15.04 -13.30 -7.47
N PHE A 213 -15.49 -12.87 -6.30
CA PHE A 213 -15.09 -11.61 -5.68
C PHE A 213 -13.95 -11.80 -4.68
N ILE A 214 -13.12 -10.78 -4.54
CA ILE A 214 -12.11 -10.69 -3.48
C ILE A 214 -12.14 -9.32 -2.83
N SER A 215 -11.95 -9.26 -1.51
CA SER A 215 -11.70 -8.02 -0.77
C SER A 215 -10.54 -8.23 0.19
N VAL A 216 -9.54 -7.35 0.14
CA VAL A 216 -8.29 -7.49 0.91
C VAL A 216 -8.09 -6.27 1.80
N GLY A 217 -7.96 -6.49 3.10
CA GLY A 217 -7.71 -5.42 4.06
C GLY A 217 -8.00 -5.81 5.50
N ALA A 218 -7.57 -4.98 6.45
CA ALA A 218 -7.88 -5.17 7.86
C ALA A 218 -9.40 -5.13 8.10
N PHE A 219 -9.92 -5.99 8.97
CA PHE A 219 -11.35 -6.04 9.30
C PHE A 219 -11.69 -4.99 10.35
N ASN A 220 -11.89 -3.76 9.90
CA ASN A 220 -12.21 -2.60 10.72
C ASN A 220 -13.23 -1.68 10.02
N ALA A 221 -13.79 -0.73 10.76
CA ALA A 221 -14.80 0.20 10.25
C ALA A 221 -14.32 1.03 9.03
N GLN A 222 -13.04 1.39 8.99
CA GLN A 222 -12.48 2.18 7.89
C GLN A 222 -12.48 1.43 6.55
N LYS A 223 -12.28 0.10 6.57
CA LYS A 223 -12.28 -0.76 5.37
C LYS A 223 -13.68 -1.15 4.91
N ASN A 224 -14.68 -1.02 5.79
CA ASN A 224 -16.11 -1.11 5.47
C ASN A 224 -16.52 -2.40 4.72
N GLN A 225 -15.97 -3.55 5.12
CA GLN A 225 -16.36 -4.83 4.51
C GLN A 225 -17.81 -5.22 4.83
N GLN A 226 -18.41 -4.62 5.89
CA GLN A 226 -19.83 -4.82 6.21
C GLN A 226 -20.72 -4.42 5.03
N PHE A 227 -20.42 -3.30 4.38
CA PHE A 227 -21.13 -2.86 3.17
C PHE A 227 -21.05 -3.90 2.04
N ILE A 228 -19.88 -4.54 1.86
CA ILE A 228 -19.69 -5.60 0.86
C ILE A 228 -20.57 -6.81 1.20
N LEU A 229 -20.59 -7.22 2.47
CA LEU A 229 -21.41 -8.34 2.94
C LEU A 229 -22.89 -8.09 2.70
N GLU A 230 -23.39 -6.87 2.96
CA GLU A 230 -24.78 -6.47 2.73
C GLU A 230 -25.13 -6.50 1.24
N ALA A 231 -24.28 -6.00 0.37
CA ALA A 231 -24.49 -6.06 -1.08
C ALA A 231 -24.50 -7.51 -1.60
N LEU A 232 -23.59 -8.36 -1.14
CA LEU A 232 -23.54 -9.77 -1.53
C LEU A 232 -24.71 -10.59 -0.99
N LYS A 233 -25.28 -10.22 0.17
CA LYS A 233 -26.52 -10.79 0.67
C LYS A 233 -27.67 -10.53 -0.32
N ILE A 234 -27.77 -9.33 -0.88
CA ILE A 234 -28.80 -8.98 -1.87
C ILE A 234 -28.63 -9.81 -3.15
N LEU A 235 -27.40 -10.06 -3.61
CA LEU A 235 -27.17 -10.96 -4.73
C LEU A 235 -27.69 -12.38 -4.43
N HIS A 236 -27.42 -12.88 -3.22
CA HIS A 236 -27.90 -14.17 -2.77
C HIS A 236 -29.44 -14.24 -2.73
N GLU A 237 -30.11 -13.23 -2.19
CA GLU A 237 -31.59 -13.12 -2.14
C GLU A 237 -32.23 -13.04 -3.53
N LYS A 238 -31.43 -12.68 -4.57
CA LYS A 238 -31.88 -12.67 -5.98
C LYS A 238 -31.39 -13.91 -6.75
N ASP A 239 -31.04 -14.98 -6.05
CA ASP A 239 -30.59 -16.27 -6.63
C ASP A 239 -29.38 -16.14 -7.58
N ILE A 240 -28.56 -15.10 -7.42
CA ILE A 240 -27.30 -14.97 -8.15
C ILE A 240 -26.23 -15.75 -7.41
N ASP A 241 -25.64 -16.73 -8.09
CA ASP A 241 -24.54 -17.49 -7.52
C ASP A 241 -23.23 -16.73 -7.62
N PHE A 242 -22.39 -16.83 -6.58
CA PHE A 242 -21.08 -16.18 -6.50
C PHE A 242 -20.20 -16.85 -5.44
N LYS A 243 -18.89 -16.55 -5.48
CA LYS A 243 -17.96 -16.76 -4.38
C LYS A 243 -17.30 -15.46 -3.99
N CYS A 244 -16.99 -15.28 -2.70
CA CYS A 244 -16.25 -14.12 -2.21
C CYS A 244 -15.21 -14.52 -1.18
N TYR A 245 -13.98 -14.04 -1.37
CA TYR A 245 -12.88 -14.21 -0.42
C TYR A 245 -12.60 -12.89 0.31
N LEU A 246 -12.84 -12.86 1.63
CA LEU A 246 -12.46 -11.75 2.49
C LEU A 246 -11.11 -12.09 3.12
N VAL A 247 -10.06 -11.38 2.69
CA VAL A 247 -8.68 -11.61 3.13
C VAL A 247 -8.25 -10.52 4.09
N GLY A 248 -7.88 -10.91 5.29
CA GLY A 248 -7.46 -10.01 6.35
C GLY A 248 -7.87 -10.48 7.73
N ASP A 249 -7.59 -9.67 8.72
CA ASP A 249 -7.96 -9.92 10.11
C ASP A 249 -8.22 -8.59 10.83
N GLY A 250 -8.92 -8.62 11.95
CA GLY A 250 -9.21 -7.42 12.72
C GLY A 250 -10.39 -7.55 13.67
N PRO A 251 -10.71 -6.47 14.41
CA PRO A 251 -11.72 -6.50 15.46
C PRO A 251 -13.13 -6.88 14.98
N LEU A 252 -13.44 -6.69 13.71
CA LEU A 252 -14.79 -7.00 13.15
C LEU A 252 -14.92 -8.44 12.63
N LYS A 253 -13.89 -9.29 12.74
CA LYS A 253 -13.91 -10.66 12.22
C LYS A 253 -15.08 -11.51 12.72
N GLN A 254 -15.34 -11.47 14.03
CA GLN A 254 -16.44 -12.22 14.64
C GLN A 254 -17.82 -11.71 14.17
N GLN A 255 -17.97 -10.40 14.02
CA GLN A 255 -19.17 -9.80 13.48
C GLN A 255 -19.46 -10.26 12.03
N TYR A 256 -18.40 -10.31 11.19
CA TYR A 256 -18.53 -10.78 9.81
C TYR A 256 -18.87 -12.28 9.75
N ALA A 257 -18.27 -13.10 10.60
CA ALA A 257 -18.61 -14.52 10.69
C ALA A 257 -20.08 -14.75 11.10
N ALA A 258 -20.55 -14.01 12.10
CA ALA A 258 -21.94 -14.06 12.53
C ALA A 258 -22.93 -13.61 11.44
N PHE A 259 -22.59 -12.53 10.68
CA PHE A 259 -23.40 -12.06 9.58
C PHE A 259 -23.50 -13.10 8.46
N ILE A 260 -22.38 -13.73 8.08
CA ILE A 260 -22.32 -14.79 7.04
C ILE A 260 -23.22 -15.98 7.44
N ALA A 261 -23.08 -16.46 8.67
CA ALA A 261 -23.88 -17.59 9.15
C ALA A 261 -25.37 -17.25 9.26
N GLY A 262 -25.71 -16.08 9.82
CA GLY A 262 -27.10 -15.65 10.03
C GLY A 262 -27.88 -15.31 8.73
N ASN A 263 -27.17 -15.14 7.59
CA ASN A 263 -27.81 -14.82 6.30
C ASN A 263 -27.60 -15.93 5.24
N SER A 264 -27.34 -17.17 5.65
CA SER A 264 -27.17 -18.32 4.75
C SER A 264 -26.08 -18.16 3.67
N LEU A 265 -25.04 -17.36 3.97
CA LEU A 265 -23.93 -17.08 3.04
C LEU A 265 -22.73 -18.03 3.24
N THR A 266 -22.85 -18.99 4.16
CA THR A 266 -21.86 -20.04 4.38
C THR A 266 -21.68 -20.86 3.11
N GLY A 267 -20.42 -21.10 2.70
CA GLY A 267 -20.09 -21.75 1.42
C GLY A 267 -20.01 -20.82 0.22
N LYS A 268 -20.48 -19.56 0.34
CA LYS A 268 -20.34 -18.52 -0.70
C LYS A 268 -19.31 -17.46 -0.29
N ILE A 269 -19.23 -17.10 0.99
CA ILE A 269 -18.27 -16.09 1.51
C ILE A 269 -17.31 -16.77 2.49
N PHE A 270 -16.01 -16.56 2.24
CA PHE A 270 -14.92 -17.21 2.97
C PHE A 270 -14.04 -16.16 3.68
N LEU A 271 -13.92 -16.26 5.01
CA LEU A 271 -12.99 -15.45 5.80
C LEU A 271 -11.62 -16.15 5.82
N MET A 272 -10.68 -15.65 5.01
CA MET A 272 -9.39 -16.31 4.77
C MET A 272 -8.32 -16.02 5.83
N GLY A 273 -8.55 -15.06 6.73
CA GLY A 273 -7.51 -14.59 7.62
C GLY A 273 -6.40 -13.82 6.89
N LYS A 274 -5.28 -13.57 7.57
CA LYS A 274 -4.07 -13.02 6.95
C LYS A 274 -3.39 -14.10 6.13
N LEU A 275 -3.00 -13.78 4.90
CA LEU A 275 -2.34 -14.70 3.99
C LEU A 275 -0.89 -14.28 3.72
N LYS A 276 -0.04 -15.26 3.42
CA LYS A 276 1.27 -15.02 2.82
C LYS A 276 1.10 -14.51 1.39
N ALA A 277 2.12 -13.81 0.88
CA ALA A 277 2.06 -13.18 -0.45
C ALA A 277 1.70 -14.17 -1.58
N ASN A 278 2.26 -15.38 -1.56
CA ASN A 278 1.98 -16.39 -2.58
C ASN A 278 0.53 -16.92 -2.51
N ASP A 279 -0.02 -17.13 -1.31
CA ASP A 279 -1.40 -17.59 -1.14
C ASP A 279 -2.39 -16.51 -1.60
N LEU A 280 -2.12 -15.24 -1.29
CA LEU A 280 -2.91 -14.11 -1.77
C LEU A 280 -2.85 -14.01 -3.32
N ARG A 281 -1.68 -14.22 -3.91
CA ARG A 281 -1.49 -14.24 -5.36
C ARG A 281 -2.37 -15.33 -6.00
N MET A 282 -2.42 -16.53 -5.40
CA MET A 282 -3.27 -17.62 -5.88
C MET A 282 -4.77 -17.27 -5.81
N LEU A 283 -5.20 -16.51 -4.81
CA LEU A 283 -6.58 -16.03 -4.74
C LEU A 283 -6.88 -14.97 -5.80
N TYR A 284 -5.96 -14.03 -6.05
CA TYR A 284 -6.15 -13.07 -7.16
C TYR A 284 -6.29 -13.78 -8.52
N ARG A 285 -5.52 -14.83 -8.77
CA ARG A 285 -5.65 -15.64 -10.00
C ARG A 285 -7.05 -16.24 -10.18
N LYS A 286 -7.70 -16.65 -9.07
CA LYS A 286 -9.05 -17.24 -9.07
C LYS A 286 -10.17 -16.22 -9.05
N SER A 287 -9.87 -14.94 -8.80
CA SER A 287 -10.87 -13.88 -8.62
C SER A 287 -11.06 -13.10 -9.92
N ASP A 288 -12.31 -12.72 -10.21
CA ASP A 288 -12.66 -11.89 -11.35
C ASP A 288 -12.74 -10.42 -10.96
N PHE A 289 -13.26 -10.16 -9.77
CA PHE A 289 -13.57 -8.82 -9.28
C PHE A 289 -12.99 -8.58 -7.90
N LEU A 290 -12.48 -7.37 -7.70
CA LEU A 290 -12.04 -6.87 -6.40
C LEU A 290 -13.02 -5.80 -5.93
N ILE A 291 -13.53 -5.91 -4.70
CA ILE A 291 -14.37 -4.89 -4.11
C ILE A 291 -13.62 -4.24 -2.94
N GLN A 292 -13.45 -2.91 -3.02
CA GLN A 292 -12.86 -2.11 -1.96
C GLN A 292 -13.80 -0.96 -1.58
N ALA A 293 -14.47 -1.11 -0.44
CA ALA A 293 -15.43 -0.14 0.09
C ALA A 293 -14.82 0.81 1.13
N SER A 294 -13.48 0.91 1.18
CA SER A 294 -12.74 1.72 2.17
C SER A 294 -13.19 3.17 2.16
N LEU A 295 -13.58 3.70 3.32
CA LEU A 295 -14.00 5.09 3.48
C LEU A 295 -12.83 6.08 3.35
N ILE A 296 -11.64 5.65 3.76
CA ILE A 296 -10.40 6.42 3.67
C ILE A 296 -9.30 5.49 3.15
N GLU A 297 -8.60 5.93 2.12
CA GLU A 297 -7.50 5.17 1.52
C GLU A 297 -6.35 6.12 1.16
N GLY A 298 -5.12 5.70 1.45
CA GLY A 298 -3.93 6.43 1.02
C GLY A 298 -3.73 6.34 -0.48
N TYR A 299 -3.06 5.29 -0.94
CA TYR A 299 -2.91 5.00 -2.36
C TYR A 299 -3.93 3.96 -2.84
N GLY A 300 -4.19 2.91 -2.05
CA GLY A 300 -5.00 1.79 -2.53
C GLY A 300 -4.18 0.82 -3.39
N LYS A 301 -3.15 0.21 -2.81
CA LYS A 301 -2.28 -0.75 -3.52
C LYS A 301 -3.00 -2.03 -3.98
N VAL A 302 -4.03 -2.45 -3.24
CA VAL A 302 -4.79 -3.69 -3.47
C VAL A 302 -5.41 -3.75 -4.87
N PRO A 303 -6.05 -2.70 -5.42
CA PRO A 303 -6.51 -2.68 -6.81
C PRO A 303 -5.38 -2.86 -7.82
N VAL A 304 -4.23 -2.23 -7.58
CA VAL A 304 -3.05 -2.38 -8.45
C VAL A 304 -2.54 -3.82 -8.42
N GLU A 305 -2.49 -4.45 -7.24
CA GLU A 305 -2.17 -5.88 -7.13
C GLU A 305 -3.13 -6.73 -7.96
N GLY A 306 -4.44 -6.44 -7.90
CA GLY A 306 -5.46 -7.10 -8.72
C GLY A 306 -5.21 -6.99 -10.22
N TYR A 307 -4.78 -5.85 -10.71
CA TYR A 307 -4.48 -5.65 -12.15
C TYR A 307 -3.39 -6.59 -12.68
N PHE A 308 -2.39 -6.92 -11.88
CA PHE A 308 -1.36 -7.88 -12.26
C PHE A 308 -1.94 -9.25 -12.60
N HIS A 309 -3.11 -9.59 -12.05
CA HIS A 309 -3.78 -10.87 -12.20
C HIS A 309 -5.08 -10.79 -13.03
N GLY A 310 -5.33 -9.66 -13.70
CA GLY A 310 -6.54 -9.47 -14.48
C GLY A 310 -7.81 -9.39 -13.64
N VAL A 311 -7.73 -8.89 -12.41
CA VAL A 311 -8.89 -8.68 -11.53
C VAL A 311 -9.41 -7.27 -11.71
N ILE A 312 -10.71 -7.11 -11.92
CA ILE A 312 -11.36 -5.82 -12.18
C ILE A 312 -11.81 -5.22 -10.85
N PRO A 313 -11.33 -4.02 -10.47
CA PRO A 313 -11.73 -3.40 -9.21
C PRO A 313 -13.03 -2.62 -9.30
N PHE A 314 -13.85 -2.76 -8.26
CA PHE A 314 -14.91 -1.84 -7.85
C PHE A 314 -14.41 -1.08 -6.61
N LEU A 315 -14.25 0.23 -6.74
CA LEU A 315 -13.67 1.07 -5.69
C LEU A 315 -14.66 2.13 -5.22
N HIS A 316 -14.83 2.23 -3.88
CA HIS A 316 -15.46 3.41 -3.31
C HIS A 316 -14.66 4.67 -3.67
N LYS A 317 -15.37 5.77 -3.95
CA LYS A 317 -14.76 7.04 -4.31
C LYS A 317 -13.97 7.62 -3.14
N THR A 318 -12.67 7.68 -3.30
CA THR A 318 -11.69 8.31 -2.40
C THR A 318 -10.81 9.26 -3.21
N GLN A 319 -9.86 9.93 -2.56
CA GLN A 319 -8.93 10.84 -3.24
C GLN A 319 -8.24 10.22 -4.46
N MET A 320 -7.82 8.96 -4.36
CA MET A 320 -6.99 8.32 -5.38
C MET A 320 -7.76 7.44 -6.36
N THR A 321 -9.07 7.29 -6.19
CA THR A 321 -9.88 6.37 -6.99
C THR A 321 -9.76 6.65 -8.49
N ASN A 322 -9.89 7.90 -8.92
CA ASN A 322 -9.74 8.27 -10.34
C ASN A 322 -8.34 7.98 -10.88
N VAL A 323 -7.30 8.20 -10.08
CA VAL A 323 -5.90 7.92 -10.46
C VAL A 323 -5.69 6.41 -10.63
N ILE A 324 -6.18 5.60 -9.69
CA ILE A 324 -6.02 4.15 -9.71
C ILE A 324 -6.83 3.51 -10.84
N LEU A 325 -8.03 4.02 -11.09
CA LEU A 325 -8.90 3.54 -12.17
C LEU A 325 -8.53 4.10 -13.56
N ASP A 326 -7.48 4.91 -13.68
CA ASP A 326 -7.18 5.68 -14.91
C ASP A 326 -8.46 6.35 -15.47
N ASN A 327 -9.12 7.15 -14.63
CA ASN A 327 -10.38 7.81 -14.93
C ASN A 327 -11.50 6.85 -15.37
N GLY A 328 -11.57 5.69 -14.76
CA GLY A 328 -12.58 4.68 -15.01
C GLY A 328 -12.22 3.64 -16.09
N LYS A 329 -11.10 3.77 -16.79
CA LYS A 329 -10.71 2.79 -17.82
C LYS A 329 -10.42 1.41 -17.24
N CYS A 330 -9.79 1.34 -16.05
CA CYS A 330 -9.30 0.09 -15.48
C CYS A 330 -10.28 -0.61 -14.53
N GLY A 331 -11.44 -0.05 -14.27
CA GLY A 331 -12.41 -0.61 -13.31
C GLY A 331 -13.59 0.34 -13.09
N PHE A 332 -14.27 0.20 -11.97
CA PHE A 332 -15.50 0.90 -11.67
C PHE A 332 -15.42 1.66 -10.34
N ALA A 333 -15.94 2.89 -10.32
CA ALA A 333 -16.10 3.68 -9.10
C ALA A 333 -17.54 3.61 -8.62
N PHE A 334 -17.76 3.55 -7.30
CA PHE A 334 -19.09 3.59 -6.68
C PHE A 334 -19.09 4.41 -5.39
N GLU A 335 -20.28 4.73 -4.87
CA GLU A 335 -20.45 5.31 -3.54
C GLU A 335 -20.89 4.23 -2.56
N ALA A 336 -20.15 4.04 -1.46
CA ALA A 336 -20.45 3.04 -0.44
C ALA A 336 -21.47 3.58 0.60
N ASN A 337 -22.63 4.01 0.13
CA ASN A 337 -23.71 4.59 0.93
C ASN A 337 -25.00 3.76 0.88
N ASP A 338 -25.22 2.98 -0.18
CA ASP A 338 -26.40 2.13 -0.35
C ASP A 338 -25.99 0.77 -0.95
N PRO A 339 -26.07 -0.33 -0.17
CA PRO A 339 -25.72 -1.66 -0.65
C PRO A 339 -26.71 -2.20 -1.70
N VAL A 340 -27.96 -1.72 -1.75
CA VAL A 340 -28.96 -2.14 -2.76
C VAL A 340 -28.57 -1.59 -4.13
N ILE A 341 -28.27 -0.30 -4.20
CA ILE A 341 -27.81 0.35 -5.44
C ILE A 341 -26.50 -0.31 -5.92
N PHE A 342 -25.57 -0.60 -5.01
CA PHE A 342 -24.33 -1.24 -5.39
C PHE A 342 -24.52 -2.68 -5.85
N ALA A 343 -25.39 -3.45 -5.20
CA ALA A 343 -25.74 -4.80 -5.64
C ALA A 343 -26.35 -4.82 -7.05
N GLN A 344 -27.26 -3.89 -7.35
CA GLN A 344 -27.81 -3.74 -8.70
C GLN A 344 -26.71 -3.40 -9.71
N PHE A 345 -25.81 -2.46 -9.38
CA PHE A 345 -24.67 -2.11 -10.24
C PHE A 345 -23.77 -3.31 -10.51
N LEU A 346 -23.48 -4.15 -9.50
CA LEU A 346 -22.74 -5.39 -9.70
C LEU A 346 -23.46 -6.33 -10.67
N MET A 347 -24.77 -6.58 -10.47
CA MET A 347 -25.57 -7.49 -11.31
C MET A 347 -25.56 -7.07 -12.77
N GLU A 348 -25.72 -5.78 -13.05
CA GLU A 348 -25.72 -5.24 -14.41
C GLU A 348 -24.31 -5.31 -15.04
N THR A 349 -23.28 -5.04 -14.26
CA THR A 349 -21.90 -4.98 -14.75
C THR A 349 -21.32 -6.35 -15.07
N ILE A 350 -21.55 -7.37 -14.24
CA ILE A 350 -20.98 -8.73 -14.46
C ILE A 350 -21.48 -9.40 -15.74
N GLN A 351 -22.57 -8.92 -16.33
CA GLN A 351 -23.10 -9.42 -17.60
C GLN A 351 -22.41 -8.82 -18.84
N GLN A 352 -21.68 -7.72 -18.69
CA GLN A 352 -21.12 -6.96 -19.81
C GLN A 352 -19.72 -7.48 -20.24
N LYS A 353 -19.67 -8.70 -20.77
CA LYS A 353 -18.42 -9.44 -21.03
C LYS A 353 -17.38 -8.67 -21.84
N SER A 354 -17.78 -7.99 -22.92
CA SER A 354 -16.86 -7.18 -23.73
C SER A 354 -16.25 -6.04 -22.91
N LEU A 355 -17.06 -5.31 -22.13
CA LEU A 355 -16.59 -4.24 -21.26
C LEU A 355 -15.62 -4.78 -20.19
N LEU A 356 -15.89 -5.96 -19.63
CA LEU A 356 -15.00 -6.58 -18.65
C LEU A 356 -13.65 -6.94 -19.26
N ALA A 357 -13.62 -7.48 -20.49
CA ALA A 357 -12.36 -7.76 -21.19
C ALA A 357 -11.54 -6.48 -21.43
N GLU A 358 -12.19 -5.38 -21.86
CA GLU A 358 -11.54 -4.07 -22.01
C GLU A 358 -10.94 -3.57 -20.69
N LYS A 359 -11.67 -3.71 -19.55
CA LYS A 359 -11.18 -3.32 -18.22
C LYS A 359 -9.94 -4.12 -17.81
N ILE A 360 -9.94 -5.44 -18.06
CA ILE A 360 -8.78 -6.30 -17.78
C ILE A 360 -7.56 -5.82 -18.58
N ILE A 361 -7.72 -5.60 -19.89
CA ILE A 361 -6.64 -5.15 -20.76
C ILE A 361 -6.10 -3.79 -20.30
N ALA A 362 -6.99 -2.84 -20.03
CA ALA A 362 -6.61 -1.50 -19.56
C ALA A 362 -5.87 -1.55 -18.21
N GLY A 363 -6.41 -2.28 -17.22
CA GLY A 363 -5.77 -2.45 -15.91
C GLY A 363 -4.42 -3.13 -16.00
N ARG A 364 -4.30 -4.16 -16.84
CA ARG A 364 -3.05 -4.85 -17.11
C ARG A 364 -1.98 -3.91 -17.70
N ASN A 365 -2.33 -3.13 -18.70
CA ASN A 365 -1.44 -2.17 -19.32
C ASN A 365 -1.03 -1.05 -18.34
N PHE A 366 -1.98 -0.55 -17.55
CA PHE A 366 -1.72 0.45 -16.52
C PHE A 366 -0.74 -0.05 -15.45
N SER A 367 -0.93 -1.28 -14.97
CA SER A 367 -0.07 -1.88 -13.94
C SER A 367 1.38 -2.10 -14.37
N LYS A 368 1.67 -2.20 -15.68
CA LYS A 368 3.03 -2.32 -16.23
C LYS A 368 3.94 -1.14 -15.82
N GLY A 369 3.35 0.04 -15.60
CA GLY A 369 4.06 1.23 -15.13
C GLY A 369 4.22 1.31 -13.61
N LEU A 370 3.62 0.38 -12.85
CA LEU A 370 3.50 0.43 -11.39
C LEU A 370 4.30 -0.65 -10.66
N THR A 371 5.44 -1.06 -11.22
CA THR A 371 6.35 -2.05 -10.63
C THR A 371 7.33 -1.42 -9.65
N LEU A 372 7.94 -2.24 -8.81
CA LEU A 372 8.97 -1.84 -7.84
C LEU A 372 10.16 -1.14 -8.51
N GLU A 373 10.59 -1.66 -9.66
CA GLU A 373 11.70 -1.10 -10.45
C GLU A 373 11.34 0.29 -10.99
N LYS A 374 10.14 0.46 -11.55
CA LYS A 374 9.68 1.76 -12.06
C LYS A 374 9.53 2.79 -10.95
N TRP A 375 9.07 2.36 -9.78
CA TRP A 375 8.96 3.22 -8.60
C TRP A 375 10.33 3.71 -8.12
N SER A 376 11.29 2.80 -7.95
CA SER A 376 12.63 3.17 -7.46
C SER A 376 13.39 4.04 -8.46
N ALA A 377 13.32 3.70 -9.75
CA ALA A 377 13.93 4.50 -10.82
C ALA A 377 13.38 5.94 -10.84
N ARG A 378 12.03 6.09 -10.76
CA ARG A 378 11.38 7.41 -10.71
C ARG A 378 11.82 8.23 -9.51
N ILE A 379 11.92 7.62 -8.32
CA ILE A 379 12.41 8.33 -7.11
C ILE A 379 13.82 8.84 -7.35
N VAL A 380 14.73 7.97 -7.78
CA VAL A 380 16.15 8.32 -7.97
C VAL A 380 16.31 9.40 -9.03
N GLU A 381 15.65 9.25 -10.19
CA GLU A 381 15.67 10.24 -11.26
C GLU A 381 15.12 11.60 -10.81
N THR A 382 13.99 11.63 -10.10
CA THR A 382 13.41 12.88 -9.59
C THR A 382 14.34 13.56 -8.59
N VAL A 383 14.99 12.80 -7.69
CA VAL A 383 15.95 13.34 -6.72
C VAL A 383 17.18 13.90 -7.43
N GLN A 384 17.72 13.19 -8.42
CA GLN A 384 18.87 13.65 -9.21
C GLN A 384 18.54 14.94 -9.95
N ASN A 385 17.46 14.97 -10.73
CA ASN A 385 17.02 16.16 -11.47
C ASN A 385 16.71 17.36 -10.56
N PHE A 386 16.30 17.11 -9.32
CA PHE A 386 16.03 18.17 -8.34
C PHE A 386 17.31 18.86 -7.86
N TYR A 387 18.39 18.10 -7.65
CA TYR A 387 19.66 18.62 -7.10
C TYR A 387 20.69 18.99 -8.15
N GLU A 388 20.46 18.66 -9.43
CA GLU A 388 21.29 19.07 -10.57
C GLU A 388 20.88 20.43 -11.18
N ARG A 389 19.72 20.96 -10.75
CA ARG A 389 19.24 22.32 -11.09
C ARG A 389 19.90 23.36 -10.20
#